data_1b89aae80617689f5274b3c2dcd02b30
#
_entry.id   1b89aae80617689f5274b3c2dcd02b30
#
_cell.length_a   1.000
_cell.length_b   1.000
_cell.length_c   1.000
_cell.angle_alpha   90.00
_cell.angle_beta   90.00
_cell.angle_gamma   90.00
#
_symmetry.space_group_name_H-M   'P 1'
#
loop_
_entity.id
_entity.type
_entity.pdbx_description
1 polymer ?
#
loop_
_entity_poly.entity_id
_entity_poly.type
_entity_poly.pdbx_seq_one_letter_code
_entity_poly.pdbx_strand_id
1 'polypeptide(L)'
;MQASTTAAPQLRDWTASFARRTRALGGGEITAILALAGATDVITFSGGFPDPATFPKDVLGEIAGRLVAQDVAVALQYSQTEGLPSLRDYLAGRLDAVQGRRPAAGELMVTSGGIDCMELVAKSLVDPGDPVVVEAPSYLGAIMAFRGYEADLRGVPMDDDGMRVDVLADLLGAGLRPKVLYTIPDHQNPTGLSLAHERRPALVELARRYRFLILEDVAYRELGFDGTAPPSLWSLAPDVVIQTGTFSKTFFPGVRLGWAAGPPEVITQLVTAKQNSDQCSGALGQRMLEEYGRGGHLDRQLVASRALYARRAELMGKALAEHMPEGTRWTTPRGGFFTWVTAPDGIDAVALSPAAGARKVAYVPGRPFYPGDGGVSQLRLAYSRVEDDLIDEGAQRLGDVFRTALEGS
;
A
#
# COMPACT_ATOMS: atom_id res chain seq x y z
N MET A 1 -46.23 -36.38 34.45
CA MET A 1 -45.85 -35.25 33.64
C MET A 1 -44.39 -35.38 33.28
N GLN A 2 -44.10 -35.86 32.06
CA GLN A 2 -42.72 -35.95 31.53
C GLN A 2 -42.38 -34.58 30.91
N ALA A 3 -41.33 -33.95 31.41
CA ALA A 3 -40.79 -32.72 30.84
C ALA A 3 -40.11 -33.04 29.49
N SER A 4 -40.69 -32.52 28.41
CA SER A 4 -40.09 -32.58 27.09
C SER A 4 -38.87 -31.63 27.07
N THR A 5 -37.67 -32.20 27.09
CA THR A 5 -36.42 -31.47 26.83
C THR A 5 -36.37 -31.17 25.33
N THR A 6 -36.81 -30.00 24.95
CA THR A 6 -36.54 -29.44 23.61
C THR A 6 -35.02 -29.27 23.45
N ALA A 7 -34.42 -30.09 22.58
CA ALA A 7 -33.01 -29.95 22.21
C ALA A 7 -32.79 -28.55 21.66
N ALA A 8 -31.71 -27.88 22.11
CA ALA A 8 -31.31 -26.54 21.57
C ALA A 8 -31.13 -26.66 20.05
N PRO A 9 -31.59 -25.67 19.28
CA PRO A 9 -31.42 -25.69 17.83
C PRO A 9 -29.93 -25.80 17.49
N GLN A 10 -29.56 -26.79 16.67
CA GLN A 10 -28.21 -26.90 16.13
C GLN A 10 -27.89 -25.62 15.37
N LEU A 11 -26.82 -24.94 15.76
CA LEU A 11 -26.31 -23.77 15.02
C LEU A 11 -26.02 -24.20 13.58
N ARG A 12 -26.64 -23.51 12.62
CA ARG A 12 -26.46 -23.79 11.20
C ARG A 12 -25.03 -23.46 10.82
N ASP A 13 -24.33 -24.40 10.17
CA ASP A 13 -23.04 -24.10 9.54
C ASP A 13 -23.25 -23.22 8.28
N TRP A 14 -22.82 -21.97 8.35
CA TRP A 14 -22.94 -21.00 7.27
C TRP A 14 -21.83 -21.08 6.24
N THR A 15 -20.76 -21.87 6.46
CA THR A 15 -19.59 -21.93 5.58
C THR A 15 -19.94 -22.33 4.15
N ALA A 16 -20.90 -23.24 3.99
CA ALA A 16 -21.42 -23.66 2.67
C ALA A 16 -22.19 -22.55 1.94
N SER A 17 -22.67 -21.53 2.65
CA SER A 17 -23.48 -20.44 2.08
C SER A 17 -22.63 -19.26 1.59
N PHE A 18 -21.31 -19.24 1.85
CA PHE A 18 -20.43 -18.16 1.42
C PHE A 18 -20.26 -18.17 -0.11
N ALA A 19 -20.19 -16.97 -0.68
CA ALA A 19 -19.92 -16.80 -2.12
C ALA A 19 -18.58 -17.43 -2.50
N ARG A 20 -18.47 -17.96 -3.72
CA ARG A 20 -17.23 -18.59 -4.23
C ARG A 20 -16.03 -17.69 -4.06
N ARG A 21 -16.16 -16.42 -4.46
CA ARG A 21 -15.08 -15.43 -4.39
C ARG A 21 -14.57 -15.17 -2.96
N THR A 22 -15.44 -15.24 -1.93
CA THR A 22 -15.03 -15.01 -0.55
C THR A 22 -14.34 -16.21 0.08
N ARG A 23 -14.56 -17.42 -0.44
CA ARG A 23 -13.84 -18.63 0.00
C ARG A 23 -12.38 -18.64 -0.41
N ALA A 24 -12.04 -17.93 -1.51
CA ALA A 24 -10.67 -17.78 -2.00
C ALA A 24 -9.90 -16.61 -1.33
N LEU A 25 -10.59 -15.77 -0.54
CA LEU A 25 -9.95 -14.68 0.19
C LEU A 25 -9.18 -15.23 1.38
N GLY A 26 -7.85 -15.18 1.31
CA GLY A 26 -6.97 -15.38 2.45
C GLY A 26 -7.06 -14.17 3.40
N GLY A 27 -7.58 -14.34 4.61
CA GLY A 27 -7.67 -13.24 5.60
C GLY A 27 -6.62 -13.32 6.71
N GLY A 28 -5.94 -14.47 6.85
CA GLY A 28 -5.01 -14.72 7.95
C GLY A 28 -3.72 -13.90 7.90
N GLU A 29 -3.24 -13.56 6.70
CA GLU A 29 -1.95 -12.91 6.50
C GLU A 29 -1.94 -11.46 7.01
N ILE A 30 -2.92 -10.64 6.64
CA ILE A 30 -3.04 -9.27 7.17
C ILE A 30 -3.32 -9.30 8.68
N THR A 31 -4.18 -10.21 9.14
CA THR A 31 -4.48 -10.36 10.57
C THR A 31 -3.21 -10.71 11.36
N ALA A 32 -2.37 -11.62 10.85
CA ALA A 32 -1.10 -11.97 11.47
C ALA A 32 -0.12 -10.77 11.50
N ILE A 33 -0.01 -10.01 10.40
CA ILE A 33 0.81 -8.80 10.33
C ILE A 33 0.34 -7.76 11.37
N LEU A 34 -0.97 -7.53 11.47
CA LEU A 34 -1.55 -6.58 12.44
C LEU A 34 -1.33 -7.03 13.88
N ALA A 35 -1.47 -8.33 14.17
CA ALA A 35 -1.22 -8.89 15.49
C ALA A 35 0.25 -8.72 15.91
N LEU A 36 1.20 -9.01 15.02
CA LEU A 36 2.63 -8.81 15.26
C LEU A 36 2.99 -7.33 15.44
N ALA A 37 2.38 -6.44 14.68
CA ALA A 37 2.61 -5.00 14.79
C ALA A 37 2.05 -4.40 16.11
N GLY A 38 1.14 -5.08 16.79
CA GLY A 38 0.57 -4.69 18.09
C GLY A 38 1.26 -5.32 19.30
N ALA A 39 2.19 -6.25 19.12
CA ALA A 39 2.89 -6.91 20.22
C ALA A 39 3.84 -5.93 20.94
N THR A 40 3.75 -5.85 22.27
CA THR A 40 4.50 -4.86 23.08
C THR A 40 5.86 -5.37 23.56
N ASP A 41 6.11 -6.65 23.51
CA ASP A 41 7.33 -7.32 23.99
C ASP A 41 8.21 -7.85 22.84
N VAL A 42 7.95 -7.41 21.60
CA VAL A 42 8.61 -7.85 20.37
C VAL A 42 9.10 -6.64 19.59
N ILE A 43 10.35 -6.64 19.17
CA ILE A 43 10.86 -5.65 18.19
C ILE A 43 10.23 -6.00 16.85
N THR A 44 9.30 -5.16 16.37
CA THR A 44 8.52 -5.50 15.17
C THR A 44 8.92 -4.67 13.96
N PHE A 45 9.43 -5.31 12.94
CA PHE A 45 9.63 -4.79 11.59
C PHE A 45 8.46 -5.13 10.65
N SER A 46 7.31 -5.59 11.19
CA SER A 46 6.19 -6.09 10.39
C SER A 46 5.29 -4.97 9.85
N GLY A 47 5.06 -3.92 10.63
CA GLY A 47 4.04 -2.90 10.36
C GLY A 47 4.49 -1.77 9.45
N GLY A 48 3.99 -1.68 8.23
CA GLY A 48 4.18 -0.53 7.34
C GLY A 48 3.29 0.66 7.72
N PHE A 49 3.38 1.14 8.96
CA PHE A 49 2.61 2.27 9.49
C PHE A 49 3.50 3.49 9.66
N PRO A 50 2.97 4.72 9.48
CA PRO A 50 3.71 5.91 9.86
C PRO A 50 3.91 5.94 11.38
N ASP A 51 4.97 6.62 11.82
CA ASP A 51 5.26 6.81 13.26
C ASP A 51 4.24 7.75 13.88
N PRO A 52 3.53 7.36 14.95
CA PRO A 52 2.61 8.25 15.67
C PRO A 52 3.26 9.53 16.20
N ALA A 53 4.57 9.53 16.46
CA ALA A 53 5.31 10.73 16.87
C ALA A 53 5.29 11.84 15.80
N THR A 54 5.04 11.48 14.53
CA THR A 54 4.89 12.45 13.43
C THR A 54 3.49 13.08 13.37
N PHE A 55 2.51 12.59 14.17
CA PHE A 55 1.15 13.10 14.12
C PHE A 55 1.01 14.41 14.90
N PRO A 56 0.57 15.50 14.25
CA PRO A 56 0.51 16.83 14.85
C PRO A 56 -0.75 16.99 15.72
N LYS A 57 -0.81 16.32 16.87
CA LYS A 57 -2.00 16.18 17.71
C LYS A 57 -2.65 17.52 18.09
N ASP A 58 -1.84 18.55 18.41
CA ASP A 58 -2.35 19.83 18.87
C ASP A 58 -3.07 20.58 17.74
N VAL A 59 -2.46 20.69 16.59
CA VAL A 59 -3.05 21.30 15.39
C VAL A 59 -4.31 20.54 14.94
N LEU A 60 -4.28 19.21 14.97
CA LEU A 60 -5.45 18.39 14.63
C LEU A 60 -6.59 18.58 15.63
N GLY A 61 -6.26 18.72 16.92
CA GLY A 61 -7.25 19.01 17.98
C GLY A 61 -7.92 20.36 17.79
N GLU A 62 -7.16 21.41 17.45
CA GLU A 62 -7.68 22.74 17.14
C GLU A 62 -8.58 22.74 15.89
N ILE A 63 -8.13 22.11 14.80
CA ILE A 63 -8.91 22.00 13.54
C ILE A 63 -10.21 21.25 13.82
N ALA A 64 -10.16 20.06 14.44
CA ALA A 64 -11.33 19.25 14.72
C ALA A 64 -12.33 20.00 15.62
N GLY A 65 -11.87 20.65 16.69
CA GLY A 65 -12.72 21.44 17.57
C GLY A 65 -13.41 22.60 16.86
N ARG A 66 -12.69 23.32 16.01
CA ARG A 66 -13.26 24.41 15.20
C ARG A 66 -14.29 23.90 14.19
N LEU A 67 -14.00 22.82 13.47
CA LEU A 67 -14.93 22.24 12.49
C LEU A 67 -16.22 21.78 13.14
N VAL A 68 -16.16 21.10 14.27
CA VAL A 68 -17.34 20.65 15.01
C VAL A 68 -18.14 21.83 15.59
N ALA A 69 -17.49 22.93 15.96
CA ALA A 69 -18.18 24.10 16.51
C ALA A 69 -18.77 25.03 15.44
N GLN A 70 -18.16 25.15 14.27
CA GLN A 70 -18.45 26.22 13.29
C GLN A 70 -18.86 25.73 11.91
N ASP A 71 -18.60 24.48 11.54
CA ASP A 71 -18.85 23.92 10.19
C ASP A 71 -19.72 22.66 10.22
N VAL A 72 -20.62 22.56 11.20
CA VAL A 72 -21.48 21.40 11.48
C VAL A 72 -22.22 20.92 10.23
N ALA A 73 -22.76 21.85 9.45
CA ALA A 73 -23.61 21.55 8.29
C ALA A 73 -22.87 20.86 7.14
N VAL A 74 -21.54 21.01 7.07
CA VAL A 74 -20.68 20.35 6.08
C VAL A 74 -19.88 19.22 6.71
N ALA A 75 -19.21 19.48 7.83
CA ALA A 75 -18.27 18.51 8.41
C ALA A 75 -18.95 17.25 8.99
N LEU A 76 -20.22 17.37 9.45
CA LEU A 76 -20.96 16.26 10.07
C LEU A 76 -22.09 15.70 9.19
N GLN A 77 -22.23 16.15 7.95
CA GLN A 77 -23.24 15.69 7.01
C GLN A 77 -22.63 14.75 5.96
N TYR A 78 -23.47 14.03 5.22
CA TYR A 78 -23.07 13.32 4.01
C TYR A 78 -22.46 14.29 3.00
N SER A 79 -21.39 13.87 2.33
CA SER A 79 -20.78 14.64 1.24
C SER A 79 -21.21 14.11 -0.13
N GLN A 80 -20.81 14.80 -1.18
CA GLN A 80 -20.87 14.26 -2.54
C GLN A 80 -20.00 13.00 -2.64
N THR A 81 -20.40 12.06 -3.48
CA THR A 81 -19.63 10.80 -3.68
C THR A 81 -18.21 11.07 -4.15
N GLU A 82 -18.03 12.04 -5.04
CA GLU A 82 -16.73 12.46 -5.56
C GLU A 82 -15.86 13.16 -4.49
N GLY A 83 -16.42 13.44 -3.34
CA GLY A 83 -15.81 14.22 -2.28
C GLY A 83 -16.19 15.70 -2.29
N LEU A 84 -15.89 16.39 -1.19
CA LEU A 84 -16.17 17.81 -1.04
C LEU A 84 -15.48 18.64 -2.14
N PRO A 85 -16.20 19.56 -2.82
CA PRO A 85 -15.62 20.39 -3.88
C PRO A 85 -14.37 21.17 -3.43
N SER A 86 -14.38 21.68 -2.19
CA SER A 86 -13.27 22.44 -1.62
C SER A 86 -12.02 21.59 -1.41
N LEU A 87 -12.18 20.32 -0.97
CA LEU A 87 -11.06 19.39 -0.87
C LEU A 87 -10.54 18.99 -2.25
N ARG A 88 -11.44 18.70 -3.21
CA ARG A 88 -11.03 18.38 -4.59
C ARG A 88 -10.25 19.52 -5.24
N ASP A 89 -10.65 20.77 -5.02
CA ASP A 89 -9.89 21.93 -5.49
C ASP A 89 -8.49 22.01 -4.85
N TYR A 90 -8.40 21.81 -3.52
CA TYR A 90 -7.11 21.73 -2.82
C TYR A 90 -6.23 20.63 -3.40
N LEU A 91 -6.77 19.42 -3.60
CA LEU A 91 -6.04 18.27 -4.16
C LEU A 91 -5.58 18.55 -5.59
N ALA A 92 -6.43 19.13 -6.43
CA ALA A 92 -6.07 19.50 -7.80
C ALA A 92 -4.91 20.49 -7.83
N GLY A 93 -4.92 21.50 -6.95
CA GLY A 93 -3.81 22.45 -6.79
C GLY A 93 -2.53 21.79 -6.27
N ARG A 94 -2.65 20.83 -5.33
CA ARG A 94 -1.50 20.07 -4.84
C ARG A 94 -0.88 19.18 -5.93
N LEU A 95 -1.70 18.46 -6.69
CA LEU A 95 -1.21 17.64 -7.81
C LEU A 95 -0.51 18.48 -8.87
N ASP A 96 -1.04 19.66 -9.16
CA ASP A 96 -0.37 20.62 -10.04
C ASP A 96 1.02 21.03 -9.52
N ALA A 97 1.08 21.40 -8.25
CA ALA A 97 2.32 21.85 -7.61
C ALA A 97 3.40 20.74 -7.54
N VAL A 98 3.01 19.48 -7.25
CA VAL A 98 3.98 18.39 -7.03
C VAL A 98 4.22 17.51 -8.26
N GLN A 99 3.36 17.56 -9.29
CA GLN A 99 3.46 16.70 -10.47
C GLN A 99 3.37 17.48 -11.80
N GLY A 100 3.17 18.81 -11.75
CA GLY A 100 3.07 19.64 -12.94
C GLY A 100 1.81 19.42 -13.78
N ARG A 101 0.77 18.79 -13.21
CA ARG A 101 -0.52 18.56 -13.86
C ARG A 101 -1.68 18.79 -12.89
N ARG A 102 -2.57 19.70 -13.27
CA ARG A 102 -3.85 19.93 -12.55
C ARG A 102 -4.95 19.10 -13.19
N PRO A 103 -5.58 18.15 -12.48
CA PRO A 103 -6.74 17.42 -13.00
C PRO A 103 -7.96 18.35 -13.11
N ALA A 104 -8.79 18.13 -14.14
CA ALA A 104 -10.10 18.74 -14.25
C ALA A 104 -11.07 18.14 -13.22
N ALA A 105 -12.21 18.80 -12.98
CA ALA A 105 -13.19 18.37 -11.99
C ALA A 105 -13.70 16.93 -12.21
N GLY A 106 -13.87 16.50 -13.46
CA GLY A 106 -14.30 15.15 -13.81
C GLY A 106 -13.16 14.10 -13.82
N GLU A 107 -11.91 14.54 -13.63
CA GLU A 107 -10.74 13.66 -13.60
C GLU A 107 -10.29 13.31 -12.17
N LEU A 108 -10.96 13.79 -11.12
CA LEU A 108 -10.53 13.64 -9.72
C LEU A 108 -11.70 13.29 -8.79
N MET A 109 -11.52 12.28 -7.95
CA MET A 109 -12.42 11.93 -6.86
C MET A 109 -11.68 11.62 -5.56
N VAL A 110 -12.35 11.78 -4.42
CA VAL A 110 -11.90 11.37 -3.09
C VAL A 110 -12.34 9.93 -2.85
N THR A 111 -11.45 9.12 -2.26
CA THR A 111 -11.72 7.73 -1.89
C THR A 111 -11.57 7.52 -0.39
N SER A 112 -12.11 6.41 0.14
CA SER A 112 -11.98 6.01 1.55
C SER A 112 -10.62 5.32 1.83
N GLY A 113 -9.55 5.85 1.23
CA GLY A 113 -8.17 5.37 1.24
C GLY A 113 -7.79 4.66 -0.05
N GLY A 114 -6.49 4.29 -0.20
CA GLY A 114 -5.99 3.66 -1.43
C GLY A 114 -6.63 2.31 -1.74
N ILE A 115 -6.92 1.49 -0.72
CA ILE A 115 -7.60 0.19 -0.93
C ILE A 115 -9.01 0.37 -1.51
N ASP A 116 -9.77 1.39 -1.09
CA ASP A 116 -11.07 1.68 -1.67
C ASP A 116 -10.94 1.94 -3.19
N CYS A 117 -9.93 2.71 -3.62
CA CYS A 117 -9.69 2.90 -5.04
C CYS A 117 -9.40 1.59 -5.78
N MET A 118 -8.56 0.70 -5.22
CA MET A 118 -8.24 -0.60 -5.81
C MET A 118 -9.49 -1.48 -5.94
N GLU A 119 -10.33 -1.52 -4.90
CA GLU A 119 -11.61 -2.23 -4.91
C GLU A 119 -12.58 -1.65 -5.95
N LEU A 120 -12.68 -0.33 -6.06
CA LEU A 120 -13.52 0.33 -7.07
C LEU A 120 -13.03 0.03 -8.49
N VAL A 121 -11.71 0.04 -8.72
CA VAL A 121 -11.11 -0.32 -10.01
C VAL A 121 -11.39 -1.79 -10.35
N ALA A 122 -11.14 -2.70 -9.40
CA ALA A 122 -11.43 -4.12 -9.60
C ALA A 122 -12.93 -4.36 -9.88
N LYS A 123 -13.82 -3.76 -9.07
CA LYS A 123 -15.28 -3.85 -9.22
C LYS A 123 -15.78 -3.33 -10.57
N SER A 124 -15.12 -2.30 -11.12
CA SER A 124 -15.59 -1.62 -12.33
C SER A 124 -15.01 -2.18 -13.62
N LEU A 125 -13.83 -2.79 -13.59
CA LEU A 125 -13.05 -3.12 -14.78
C LEU A 125 -12.74 -4.61 -14.92
N VAL A 126 -12.89 -5.42 -13.84
CA VAL A 126 -12.41 -6.81 -13.82
C VAL A 126 -13.58 -7.78 -13.70
N ASP A 127 -13.75 -8.62 -14.69
CA ASP A 127 -14.60 -9.81 -14.64
C ASP A 127 -13.79 -11.03 -14.15
N PRO A 128 -14.44 -12.07 -13.60
CA PRO A 128 -13.76 -13.30 -13.19
C PRO A 128 -12.93 -13.92 -14.32
N GLY A 129 -11.63 -14.10 -14.06
CA GLY A 129 -10.66 -14.66 -15.03
C GLY A 129 -9.97 -13.63 -15.92
N ASP A 130 -10.34 -12.35 -15.85
CA ASP A 130 -9.61 -11.31 -16.58
C ASP A 130 -8.17 -11.18 -16.07
N PRO A 131 -7.18 -11.09 -16.98
CA PRO A 131 -5.79 -10.90 -16.56
C PRO A 131 -5.57 -9.52 -15.97
N VAL A 132 -4.95 -9.48 -14.77
CA VAL A 132 -4.44 -8.28 -14.13
C VAL A 132 -2.96 -8.47 -13.88
N VAL A 133 -2.14 -7.54 -14.38
CA VAL A 133 -0.70 -7.56 -14.18
C VAL A 133 -0.36 -6.82 -12.89
N VAL A 134 0.56 -7.40 -12.11
CA VAL A 134 1.14 -6.79 -10.91
C VAL A 134 2.65 -6.99 -10.91
N GLU A 135 3.37 -6.20 -10.14
CA GLU A 135 4.78 -6.44 -9.82
C GLU A 135 4.93 -7.78 -9.06
N ALA A 136 6.07 -8.43 -9.19
CA ALA A 136 6.41 -9.61 -8.41
C ALA A 136 7.79 -9.44 -7.75
N PRO A 137 7.81 -9.03 -6.45
CA PRO A 137 6.70 -8.91 -5.50
C PRO A 137 5.85 -7.64 -5.66
N SER A 138 4.61 -7.65 -5.11
CA SER A 138 3.67 -6.52 -5.13
C SER A 138 2.98 -6.31 -3.78
N TYR A 139 2.26 -5.20 -3.63
CA TYR A 139 1.52 -4.89 -2.42
C TYR A 139 0.41 -5.91 -2.16
N LEU A 140 0.47 -6.54 -0.98
CA LEU A 140 -0.51 -7.56 -0.57
C LEU A 140 -1.96 -7.06 -0.65
N GLY A 141 -2.22 -5.80 -0.28
CA GLY A 141 -3.57 -5.23 -0.35
C GLY A 141 -4.13 -5.18 -1.77
N ALA A 142 -3.31 -4.87 -2.78
CA ALA A 142 -3.71 -4.90 -4.19
C ALA A 142 -3.95 -6.33 -4.68
N ILE A 143 -3.05 -7.27 -4.34
CA ILE A 143 -3.22 -8.69 -4.65
C ILE A 143 -4.57 -9.20 -4.11
N MET A 144 -4.91 -8.85 -2.86
CA MET A 144 -6.17 -9.27 -2.24
C MET A 144 -7.39 -8.60 -2.87
N ALA A 145 -7.32 -7.30 -3.18
CA ALA A 145 -8.41 -6.57 -3.84
C ALA A 145 -8.76 -7.22 -5.17
N PHE A 146 -7.77 -7.45 -6.05
CA PHE A 146 -8.02 -8.08 -7.34
C PHE A 146 -8.43 -9.57 -7.23
N ARG A 147 -7.87 -10.33 -6.28
CA ARG A 147 -8.32 -11.72 -6.00
C ARG A 147 -9.78 -11.76 -5.53
N GLY A 148 -10.25 -10.73 -4.82
CA GLY A 148 -11.64 -10.60 -4.40
C GLY A 148 -12.63 -10.56 -5.57
N TYR A 149 -12.16 -10.14 -6.74
CA TYR A 149 -12.93 -10.13 -7.99
C TYR A 149 -12.54 -11.29 -8.94
N GLU A 150 -11.85 -12.31 -8.43
CA GLU A 150 -11.46 -13.52 -9.15
C GLU A 150 -10.57 -13.22 -10.39
N ALA A 151 -9.75 -12.16 -10.34
CA ALA A 151 -8.78 -11.81 -11.39
C ALA A 151 -7.72 -12.91 -11.58
N ASP A 152 -7.28 -13.12 -12.83
CA ASP A 152 -6.10 -13.91 -13.16
C ASP A 152 -4.84 -13.04 -12.99
N LEU A 153 -4.22 -13.09 -11.79
CA LEU A 153 -3.06 -12.28 -11.47
C LEU A 153 -1.79 -12.77 -12.15
N ARG A 154 -1.13 -11.89 -12.90
CA ARG A 154 0.12 -12.14 -13.62
C ARG A 154 1.24 -11.28 -13.07
N GLY A 155 2.25 -11.92 -12.47
CA GLY A 155 3.42 -11.24 -11.92
C GLY A 155 4.44 -10.89 -12.97
N VAL A 156 4.95 -9.65 -12.95
CA VAL A 156 6.13 -9.22 -13.72
C VAL A 156 7.30 -9.05 -12.75
N PRO A 157 8.45 -9.71 -12.96
CA PRO A 157 9.58 -9.62 -12.05
C PRO A 157 10.13 -8.20 -11.97
N MET A 158 10.82 -7.94 -10.87
CA MET A 158 11.53 -6.69 -10.60
C MET A 158 13.05 -6.94 -10.54
N ASP A 159 13.80 -5.90 -10.83
CA ASP A 159 15.22 -5.77 -10.56
C ASP A 159 15.49 -4.48 -9.77
N ASP A 160 16.75 -4.06 -9.61
CA ASP A 160 17.12 -2.86 -8.86
C ASP A 160 16.53 -1.55 -9.44
N ASP A 161 16.12 -1.56 -10.71
CA ASP A 161 15.46 -0.48 -11.43
C ASP A 161 13.93 -0.60 -11.46
N GLY A 162 13.36 -1.45 -10.61
CA GLY A 162 11.92 -1.68 -10.49
C GLY A 162 11.39 -2.73 -11.46
N MET A 163 10.14 -2.59 -11.91
CA MET A 163 9.49 -3.55 -12.81
C MET A 163 10.31 -3.76 -14.10
N ARG A 164 10.51 -5.01 -14.50
CA ARG A 164 11.11 -5.41 -15.77
C ARG A 164 10.11 -5.18 -16.92
N VAL A 165 10.12 -3.95 -17.45
CA VAL A 165 9.22 -3.53 -18.55
C VAL A 165 9.48 -4.30 -19.86
N ASP A 166 10.70 -4.77 -20.06
CA ASP A 166 11.08 -5.67 -21.16
C ASP A 166 10.37 -7.03 -21.06
N VAL A 167 10.34 -7.64 -19.87
CA VAL A 167 9.59 -8.89 -19.63
C VAL A 167 8.09 -8.69 -19.83
N LEU A 168 7.54 -7.54 -19.40
CA LEU A 168 6.15 -7.19 -19.69
C LEU A 168 5.90 -7.11 -21.20
N ALA A 169 6.79 -6.49 -21.96
CA ALA A 169 6.68 -6.37 -23.40
C ALA A 169 6.66 -7.75 -24.09
N ASP A 170 7.50 -8.68 -23.61
CA ASP A 170 7.55 -10.07 -24.12
C ASP A 170 6.23 -10.80 -23.83
N LEU A 171 5.70 -10.70 -22.62
CA LEU A 171 4.40 -11.29 -22.24
C LEU A 171 3.24 -10.75 -23.10
N LEU A 172 3.21 -9.45 -23.34
CA LEU A 172 2.22 -8.80 -24.19
C LEU A 172 2.38 -9.23 -25.66
N GLY A 173 3.63 -9.35 -26.13
CA GLY A 173 3.97 -9.88 -27.45
C GLY A 173 3.53 -11.35 -27.64
N ALA A 174 3.63 -12.15 -26.58
CA ALA A 174 3.18 -13.54 -26.54
C ALA A 174 1.64 -13.71 -26.41
N GLY A 175 0.89 -12.61 -26.34
CA GLY A 175 -0.57 -12.67 -26.38
C GLY A 175 -1.28 -12.32 -25.06
N LEU A 176 -0.56 -11.95 -24.00
CA LEU A 176 -1.19 -11.46 -22.78
C LEU A 176 -1.98 -10.17 -23.08
N ARG A 177 -3.21 -10.09 -22.61
CA ARG A 177 -4.09 -8.91 -22.77
C ARG A 177 -4.71 -8.53 -21.42
N PRO A 178 -3.97 -7.81 -20.56
CA PRO A 178 -4.47 -7.42 -19.25
C PRO A 178 -5.55 -6.34 -19.38
N LYS A 179 -6.48 -6.30 -18.43
CA LYS A 179 -7.41 -5.20 -18.25
C LYS A 179 -6.73 -4.03 -17.53
N VAL A 180 -5.97 -4.37 -16.48
CA VAL A 180 -5.30 -3.42 -15.60
C VAL A 180 -3.89 -3.93 -15.31
N LEU A 181 -2.92 -2.99 -15.23
CA LEU A 181 -1.62 -3.20 -14.63
C LEU A 181 -1.54 -2.35 -13.37
N TYR A 182 -1.31 -2.97 -12.22
CA TYR A 182 -1.07 -2.27 -10.95
C TYR A 182 0.42 -2.17 -10.65
N THR A 183 0.89 -0.97 -10.27
CA THR A 183 2.29 -0.71 -9.92
C THR A 183 2.42 0.38 -8.87
N ILE A 184 3.46 0.29 -8.03
CA ILE A 184 3.91 1.35 -7.12
C ILE A 184 5.26 1.86 -7.64
N PRO A 185 5.30 2.86 -8.52
CA PRO A 185 6.55 3.25 -9.19
C PRO A 185 7.53 4.01 -8.29
N ASP A 186 7.13 4.47 -7.10
CA ASP A 186 7.97 5.23 -6.20
C ASP A 186 8.00 4.56 -4.81
N HIS A 187 9.21 4.12 -4.36
CA HIS A 187 9.44 3.53 -3.03
C HIS A 187 8.53 2.34 -2.72
N GLN A 188 8.48 1.40 -3.63
CA GLN A 188 7.54 0.29 -3.73
C GLN A 188 7.40 -0.52 -2.43
N ASN A 189 6.21 -0.95 -2.13
CA ASN A 189 5.90 -1.93 -1.09
C ASN A 189 5.74 -3.32 -1.74
N PRO A 190 6.63 -4.31 -1.45
CA PRO A 190 7.50 -4.39 -0.27
C PRO A 190 8.97 -4.01 -0.47
N THR A 191 9.43 -3.71 -1.68
CA THR A 191 10.86 -3.71 -2.02
C THR A 191 11.62 -2.44 -1.62
N GLY A 192 10.93 -1.30 -1.44
CA GLY A 192 11.56 0.01 -1.25
C GLY A 192 12.22 0.57 -2.52
N LEU A 193 12.19 -0.17 -3.63
CA LEU A 193 12.75 0.24 -4.92
C LEU A 193 11.82 1.21 -5.66
N SER A 194 12.37 1.90 -6.66
CA SER A 194 11.59 2.77 -7.53
C SER A 194 11.79 2.38 -8.99
N LEU A 195 10.72 2.50 -9.78
CA LEU A 195 10.78 2.33 -11.23
C LEU A 195 11.67 3.42 -11.85
N ALA A 196 12.73 3.01 -12.50
CA ALA A 196 13.67 3.92 -13.15
C ALA A 196 12.96 4.89 -14.12
N HIS A 197 13.47 6.11 -14.19
CA HIS A 197 12.87 7.17 -15.00
C HIS A 197 12.74 6.74 -16.47
N GLU A 198 13.75 6.06 -16.99
CA GLU A 198 13.84 5.61 -18.38
C GLU A 198 12.83 4.53 -18.74
N ARG A 199 12.36 3.76 -17.74
CA ARG A 199 11.35 2.70 -17.94
C ARG A 199 9.91 3.25 -18.00
N ARG A 200 9.65 4.43 -17.43
CA ARG A 200 8.30 5.01 -17.34
C ARG A 200 7.66 5.31 -18.70
N PRO A 201 8.36 5.96 -19.66
CA PRO A 201 7.82 6.17 -21.01
C PRO A 201 7.50 4.87 -21.74
N ALA A 202 8.37 3.86 -21.61
CA ALA A 202 8.15 2.56 -22.24
C ALA A 202 6.91 1.85 -21.70
N LEU A 203 6.69 1.93 -20.37
CA LEU A 203 5.51 1.33 -19.73
C LEU A 203 4.20 1.96 -20.23
N VAL A 204 4.12 3.30 -20.30
CA VAL A 204 2.91 3.97 -20.76
C VAL A 204 2.67 3.74 -22.27
N GLU A 205 3.72 3.61 -23.07
CA GLU A 205 3.60 3.26 -24.47
C GLU A 205 3.03 1.84 -24.69
N LEU A 206 3.47 0.89 -23.86
CA LEU A 206 2.87 -0.46 -23.87
C LEU A 206 1.38 -0.41 -23.49
N ALA A 207 1.00 0.39 -22.51
CA ALA A 207 -0.41 0.55 -22.12
C ALA A 207 -1.26 1.07 -23.29
N ARG A 208 -0.80 2.11 -23.99
CA ARG A 208 -1.48 2.63 -25.19
C ARG A 208 -1.56 1.61 -26.31
N ARG A 209 -0.42 0.97 -26.63
CA ARG A 209 -0.32 -0.01 -27.73
C ARG A 209 -1.22 -1.22 -27.52
N TYR A 210 -1.26 -1.76 -26.30
CA TYR A 210 -2.01 -2.98 -25.97
C TYR A 210 -3.36 -2.69 -25.30
N ARG A 211 -3.72 -1.41 -25.10
CA ARG A 211 -5.02 -0.91 -24.64
C ARG A 211 -5.43 -1.44 -23.27
N PHE A 212 -4.55 -1.31 -22.29
CA PHE A 212 -4.86 -1.56 -20.89
C PHE A 212 -4.67 -0.30 -20.03
N LEU A 213 -5.34 -0.23 -18.89
CA LEU A 213 -5.17 0.85 -17.93
C LEU A 213 -4.04 0.53 -16.95
N ILE A 214 -3.28 1.54 -16.58
CA ILE A 214 -2.33 1.45 -15.48
C ILE A 214 -3.00 2.02 -14.22
N LEU A 215 -3.02 1.25 -13.12
CA LEU A 215 -3.32 1.75 -11.79
C LEU A 215 -2.01 2.07 -11.09
N GLU A 216 -1.63 3.34 -11.10
CA GLU A 216 -0.44 3.89 -10.45
C GLU A 216 -0.74 4.23 -9.00
N ASP A 217 -0.15 3.51 -8.05
CA ASP A 217 -0.27 3.79 -6.61
C ASP A 217 0.91 4.64 -6.13
N VAL A 218 0.61 5.86 -5.67
CA VAL A 218 1.62 6.84 -5.24
C VAL A 218 1.67 7.05 -3.73
N ALA A 219 1.35 6.00 -2.94
CA ALA A 219 1.29 6.08 -1.49
C ALA A 219 2.57 6.61 -0.82
N TYR A 220 3.74 6.38 -1.44
CA TYR A 220 5.06 6.73 -0.88
C TYR A 220 5.78 7.82 -1.67
N ARG A 221 5.23 8.30 -2.79
CA ARG A 221 5.88 9.24 -3.69
C ARG A 221 6.42 10.50 -2.99
N GLU A 222 5.65 11.05 -2.05
CA GLU A 222 6.05 12.25 -1.30
C GLU A 222 6.98 11.94 -0.10
N LEU A 223 7.36 10.69 0.10
CA LEU A 223 8.26 10.22 1.15
C LEU A 223 9.67 9.87 0.64
N GLY A 224 10.05 10.34 -0.55
CA GLY A 224 11.42 10.33 -1.02
C GLY A 224 12.32 11.14 -0.10
N PHE A 225 13.46 10.59 0.33
CA PHE A 225 14.30 11.21 1.38
C PHE A 225 14.87 12.56 0.96
N ASP A 226 15.17 12.75 -0.32
CA ASP A 226 15.62 14.00 -0.90
C ASP A 226 14.49 14.98 -1.29
N GLY A 227 13.24 14.53 -1.16
CA GLY A 227 12.05 15.30 -1.52
C GLY A 227 11.77 15.36 -3.01
N THR A 228 12.50 14.63 -3.84
CA THR A 228 12.32 14.59 -5.30
C THR A 228 11.63 13.30 -5.74
N ALA A 229 10.99 13.35 -6.92
CA ALA A 229 10.45 12.15 -7.58
C ALA A 229 10.46 12.38 -9.11
N PRO A 230 10.75 11.34 -9.91
CA PRO A 230 10.61 11.41 -11.35
C PRO A 230 9.17 11.76 -11.78
N PRO A 231 8.91 12.18 -13.02
CA PRO A 231 7.54 12.35 -13.51
C PRO A 231 6.70 11.10 -13.26
N SER A 232 5.46 11.27 -12.76
CA SER A 232 4.54 10.16 -12.54
C SER A 232 4.04 9.58 -13.86
N LEU A 233 3.60 8.32 -13.86
CA LEU A 233 3.00 7.72 -15.05
C LEU A 233 1.75 8.50 -15.47
N TRP A 234 0.93 8.95 -14.50
CA TRP A 234 -0.24 9.78 -14.76
C TRP A 234 0.12 11.13 -15.40
N SER A 235 1.19 11.80 -14.96
CA SER A 235 1.61 13.05 -15.59
C SER A 235 2.10 12.87 -17.04
N LEU A 236 2.63 11.68 -17.35
CA LEU A 236 3.10 11.32 -18.70
C LEU A 236 1.96 10.85 -19.62
N ALA A 237 0.96 10.16 -19.08
CA ALA A 237 -0.08 9.50 -19.87
C ALA A 237 -1.44 9.47 -19.13
N PRO A 238 -2.07 10.63 -18.91
CA PRO A 238 -3.35 10.73 -18.18
C PRO A 238 -4.52 10.05 -18.90
N ASP A 239 -4.35 9.72 -20.17
CA ASP A 239 -5.31 9.02 -21.01
C ASP A 239 -5.41 7.50 -20.73
N VAL A 240 -4.36 6.90 -20.15
CA VAL A 240 -4.29 5.45 -19.85
C VAL A 240 -3.90 5.15 -18.41
N VAL A 241 -3.73 6.16 -17.56
CA VAL A 241 -3.33 5.98 -16.16
C VAL A 241 -4.43 6.46 -15.22
N ILE A 242 -4.81 5.58 -14.30
CA ILE A 242 -5.54 5.91 -13.08
C ILE A 242 -4.48 6.04 -11.99
N GLN A 243 -4.27 7.23 -11.45
CA GLN A 243 -3.38 7.42 -10.31
C GLN A 243 -4.20 7.37 -9.02
N THR A 244 -3.78 6.57 -8.05
CA THR A 244 -4.35 6.55 -6.71
C THR A 244 -3.33 6.99 -5.67
N GLY A 245 -3.76 7.84 -4.75
CA GLY A 245 -2.98 8.24 -3.60
C GLY A 245 -3.73 8.01 -2.30
N THR A 246 -2.99 7.98 -1.20
CA THR A 246 -3.56 7.83 0.14
C THR A 246 -2.89 8.78 1.12
N PHE A 247 -3.68 9.34 2.02
CA PHE A 247 -3.17 10.15 3.13
C PHE A 247 -2.78 9.32 4.36
N SER A 248 -2.92 8.00 4.27
CA SER A 248 -2.53 7.08 5.36
C SER A 248 -1.03 7.11 5.67
N LYS A 249 -0.18 7.57 4.74
CA LYS A 249 1.28 7.57 4.90
C LYS A 249 1.86 8.98 5.13
N THR A 250 1.15 10.00 4.73
CA THR A 250 1.60 11.41 4.74
C THR A 250 0.84 12.31 5.72
N PHE A 251 -0.34 11.88 6.18
CA PHE A 251 -1.14 12.58 7.18
C PHE A 251 -1.31 11.68 8.41
N PHE A 252 -2.38 10.86 8.49
CA PHE A 252 -2.50 9.75 9.46
C PHE A 252 -3.48 8.69 8.94
N PRO A 253 -3.23 7.40 9.23
CA PRO A 253 -4.00 6.31 8.63
C PRO A 253 -5.46 6.27 9.10
N GLY A 254 -5.75 6.75 10.31
CA GLY A 254 -7.09 6.76 10.90
C GLY A 254 -8.09 7.66 10.18
N VAL A 255 -7.64 8.63 9.36
CA VAL A 255 -8.52 9.51 8.60
C VAL A 255 -9.29 8.77 7.51
N ARG A 256 -8.78 7.64 7.02
CA ARG A 256 -9.36 6.85 5.93
C ARG A 256 -9.67 7.67 4.69
N LEU A 257 -8.71 8.43 4.19
CA LEU A 257 -8.81 9.23 2.98
C LEU A 257 -7.73 8.89 1.96
N GLY A 258 -8.15 8.92 0.71
CA GLY A 258 -7.33 8.83 -0.48
C GLY A 258 -7.98 9.61 -1.61
N TRP A 259 -7.45 9.44 -2.80
CA TRP A 259 -7.99 10.05 -4.01
C TRP A 259 -7.65 9.20 -5.23
N ALA A 260 -8.41 9.39 -6.31
CA ALA A 260 -8.12 8.85 -7.63
C ALA A 260 -8.18 9.96 -8.67
N ALA A 261 -7.19 9.98 -9.59
CA ALA A 261 -7.19 10.84 -10.78
C ALA A 261 -6.98 10.00 -12.02
N GLY A 262 -7.72 10.29 -13.10
CA GLY A 262 -7.64 9.49 -14.32
C GLY A 262 -8.60 9.95 -15.42
N PRO A 263 -8.79 9.17 -16.49
CA PRO A 263 -9.70 9.51 -17.57
C PRO A 263 -11.12 9.78 -17.04
N PRO A 264 -11.81 10.82 -17.53
CA PRO A 264 -13.11 11.24 -16.98
C PRO A 264 -14.19 10.14 -17.00
N GLU A 265 -14.24 9.34 -18.05
CA GLU A 265 -15.16 8.21 -18.16
C GLU A 265 -14.90 7.13 -17.14
N VAL A 266 -13.62 6.88 -16.82
CA VAL A 266 -13.22 5.92 -15.78
C VAL A 266 -13.59 6.47 -14.40
N ILE A 267 -13.24 7.72 -14.09
CA ILE A 267 -13.60 8.36 -12.81
C ILE A 267 -15.12 8.37 -12.61
N THR A 268 -15.91 8.68 -13.65
CA THR A 268 -17.38 8.61 -13.59
C THR A 268 -17.86 7.21 -13.20
N GLN A 269 -17.26 6.16 -13.76
CA GLN A 269 -17.61 4.79 -13.43
C GLN A 269 -17.20 4.42 -11.99
N LEU A 270 -16.02 4.87 -11.54
CA LEU A 270 -15.58 4.65 -10.16
C LEU A 270 -16.50 5.36 -9.15
N VAL A 271 -16.98 6.58 -9.46
CA VAL A 271 -17.97 7.30 -8.65
C VAL A 271 -19.27 6.50 -8.55
N THR A 272 -19.76 5.97 -9.67
CA THR A 272 -20.95 5.11 -9.69
C THR A 272 -20.76 3.85 -8.83
N ALA A 273 -19.61 3.22 -8.93
CA ALA A 273 -19.25 2.05 -8.13
C ALA A 273 -19.19 2.38 -6.62
N LYS A 274 -18.66 3.57 -6.27
CA LYS A 274 -18.57 4.06 -4.88
C LYS A 274 -19.94 4.37 -4.29
N GLN A 275 -20.88 4.95 -5.07
CA GLN A 275 -22.27 5.15 -4.63
C GLN A 275 -22.92 3.84 -4.16
N ASN A 276 -22.57 2.72 -4.81
CA ASN A 276 -23.06 1.39 -4.48
C ASN A 276 -22.16 0.62 -3.49
N SER A 277 -21.19 1.27 -2.85
CA SER A 277 -20.31 0.71 -1.84
C SER A 277 -20.49 1.39 -0.49
N ASP A 278 -19.84 2.55 -0.32
CA ASP A 278 -19.84 3.33 0.93
C ASP A 278 -20.50 4.70 0.79
N GLN A 279 -21.04 5.00 -0.39
CA GLN A 279 -21.78 6.21 -0.75
C GLN A 279 -20.87 7.45 -0.85
N CYS A 280 -20.09 7.77 0.19
CA CYS A 280 -19.14 8.88 0.22
C CYS A 280 -18.10 8.69 1.30
N SER A 281 -16.94 9.32 1.16
CA SER A 281 -15.93 9.38 2.20
C SER A 281 -16.32 10.35 3.33
N GLY A 282 -15.85 10.10 4.57
CA GLY A 282 -16.24 10.87 5.74
C GLY A 282 -15.93 12.38 5.62
N ALA A 283 -16.94 13.23 5.72
CA ALA A 283 -16.83 14.67 5.51
C ALA A 283 -15.93 15.36 6.55
N LEU A 284 -16.00 14.96 7.82
CA LEU A 284 -15.13 15.53 8.86
C LEU A 284 -13.64 15.32 8.54
N GLY A 285 -13.28 14.11 8.13
CA GLY A 285 -11.90 13.81 7.71
C GLY A 285 -11.47 14.63 6.50
N GLN A 286 -12.36 14.80 5.52
CA GLN A 286 -12.12 15.63 4.35
C GLN A 286 -11.84 17.10 4.72
N ARG A 287 -12.66 17.69 5.59
CA ARG A 287 -12.48 19.06 6.08
C ARG A 287 -11.19 19.21 6.91
N MET A 288 -10.90 18.24 7.78
CA MET A 288 -9.65 18.25 8.55
C MET A 288 -8.43 18.24 7.65
N LEU A 289 -8.40 17.37 6.64
CA LEU A 289 -7.29 17.29 5.69
C LEU A 289 -7.14 18.58 4.88
N GLU A 290 -8.26 19.15 4.39
CA GLU A 290 -8.24 20.39 3.62
C GLU A 290 -7.66 21.54 4.44
N GLU A 291 -8.17 21.76 5.65
CA GLU A 291 -7.65 22.84 6.51
C GLU A 291 -6.21 22.64 6.93
N TYR A 292 -5.83 21.40 7.25
CA TYR A 292 -4.46 21.04 7.56
C TYR A 292 -3.51 21.32 6.39
N GLY A 293 -3.92 20.94 5.19
CA GLY A 293 -3.15 21.16 3.97
C GLY A 293 -3.04 22.64 3.61
N ARG A 294 -4.16 23.35 3.57
CA ARG A 294 -4.19 24.81 3.26
C ARG A 294 -3.41 25.64 4.28
N GLY A 295 -3.32 25.19 5.53
CA GLY A 295 -2.48 25.79 6.57
C GLY A 295 -0.98 25.49 6.42
N GLY A 296 -0.57 24.74 5.38
CA GLY A 296 0.84 24.38 5.13
C GLY A 296 1.40 23.37 6.15
N HIS A 297 0.54 22.77 6.96
CA HIS A 297 0.98 21.81 7.99
C HIS A 297 1.42 20.48 7.37
N LEU A 298 0.77 20.04 6.29
CA LEU A 298 1.11 18.81 5.59
C LEU A 298 2.55 18.86 5.04
N ASP A 299 2.95 19.97 4.44
CA ASP A 299 4.30 20.10 3.88
C ASP A 299 5.38 20.12 4.98
N ARG A 300 5.09 20.78 6.12
CA ARG A 300 6.00 20.73 7.29
C ARG A 300 6.12 19.34 7.87
N GLN A 301 5.02 18.59 7.97
CA GLN A 301 5.02 17.19 8.42
C GLN A 301 5.83 16.31 7.48
N LEU A 302 5.71 16.48 6.16
CA LEU A 302 6.47 15.72 5.18
C LEU A 302 7.97 15.93 5.32
N VAL A 303 8.43 17.16 5.54
CA VAL A 303 9.86 17.45 5.78
C VAL A 303 10.38 16.67 6.99
N ALA A 304 9.66 16.72 8.12
CA ALA A 304 10.03 16.01 9.34
C ALA A 304 10.00 14.47 9.15
N SER A 305 8.98 13.96 8.47
CA SER A 305 8.82 12.53 8.19
C SER A 305 9.94 11.99 7.29
N ARG A 306 10.32 12.72 6.24
CA ARG A 306 11.44 12.35 5.36
C ARG A 306 12.75 12.24 6.13
N ALA A 307 13.06 13.23 6.98
CA ALA A 307 14.27 13.22 7.80
C ALA A 307 14.30 12.04 8.78
N LEU A 308 13.17 11.74 9.44
CA LEU A 308 13.03 10.60 10.36
C LEU A 308 13.27 9.28 9.63
N TYR A 309 12.57 9.07 8.50
CA TYR A 309 12.64 7.80 7.79
C TYR A 309 13.97 7.60 7.06
N ALA A 310 14.60 8.66 6.58
CA ALA A 310 15.96 8.59 6.02
C ALA A 310 16.97 8.11 7.07
N ARG A 311 16.93 8.67 8.29
CA ARG A 311 17.79 8.24 9.39
C ARG A 311 17.56 6.79 9.76
N ARG A 312 16.30 6.35 9.88
CA ARG A 312 15.98 4.95 10.23
C ARG A 312 16.35 3.96 9.13
N ALA A 313 16.21 4.33 7.87
CA ALA A 313 16.68 3.52 6.74
C ALA A 313 18.20 3.35 6.77
N GLU A 314 18.95 4.41 7.10
CA GLU A 314 20.41 4.34 7.28
C GLU A 314 20.80 3.44 8.44
N LEU A 315 20.14 3.58 9.61
CA LEU A 315 20.36 2.70 10.78
C LEU A 315 20.07 1.25 10.44
N MET A 316 18.95 0.96 9.75
CA MET A 316 18.61 -0.39 9.31
C MET A 316 19.68 -0.96 8.37
N GLY A 317 20.14 -0.18 7.39
CA GLY A 317 21.18 -0.63 6.46
C GLY A 317 22.52 -0.96 7.18
N LYS A 318 22.93 -0.15 8.16
CA LYS A 318 24.12 -0.40 9.00
C LYS A 318 23.96 -1.67 9.84
N ALA A 319 22.84 -1.80 10.53
CA ALA A 319 22.55 -2.95 11.37
C ALA A 319 22.50 -4.27 10.56
N LEU A 320 21.91 -4.24 9.37
CA LEU A 320 21.90 -5.40 8.47
C LEU A 320 23.33 -5.76 8.01
N ALA A 321 24.16 -4.77 7.68
CA ALA A 321 25.55 -5.01 7.28
C ALA A 321 26.40 -5.61 8.41
N GLU A 322 26.12 -5.25 9.67
CA GLU A 322 26.84 -5.74 10.84
C GLU A 322 26.39 -7.15 11.27
N HIS A 323 25.09 -7.41 11.24
CA HIS A 323 24.53 -8.57 11.92
C HIS A 323 24.07 -9.70 11.00
N MET A 324 23.86 -9.47 9.70
CA MET A 324 23.39 -10.53 8.81
C MET A 324 24.52 -11.51 8.42
N PRO A 325 24.22 -12.81 8.27
CA PRO A 325 25.21 -13.78 7.78
C PRO A 325 25.55 -13.53 6.31
N GLU A 326 26.70 -14.04 5.89
CA GLU A 326 27.16 -14.00 4.50
C GLU A 326 26.09 -14.60 3.56
N GLY A 327 25.96 -14.04 2.36
CA GLY A 327 24.96 -14.44 1.36
C GLY A 327 23.61 -13.71 1.52
N THR A 328 23.39 -12.98 2.62
CA THR A 328 22.20 -12.10 2.74
C THR A 328 22.33 -10.89 1.83
N ARG A 329 21.27 -10.54 1.15
CA ARG A 329 21.18 -9.33 0.31
C ARG A 329 19.96 -8.50 0.72
N TRP A 330 20.01 -7.19 0.55
CA TRP A 330 18.89 -6.31 0.82
C TRP A 330 18.89 -5.08 -0.10
N THR A 331 17.70 -4.50 -0.28
CA THR A 331 17.55 -3.27 -1.03
C THR A 331 17.95 -2.06 -0.19
N THR A 332 18.48 -1.02 -0.83
CA THR A 332 18.81 0.26 -0.20
C THR A 332 17.74 1.29 -0.61
N PRO A 333 16.71 1.53 0.23
CA PRO A 333 15.62 2.43 -0.12
C PRO A 333 16.08 3.89 -0.14
N ARG A 334 15.49 4.68 -1.07
CA ARG A 334 15.67 6.13 -1.15
C ARG A 334 14.42 6.88 -0.67
N GLY A 335 13.47 6.18 -0.06
CA GLY A 335 12.21 6.71 0.46
C GLY A 335 11.31 5.59 0.96
N GLY A 336 10.09 5.95 1.37
CA GLY A 336 9.10 5.00 1.86
C GLY A 336 9.44 4.43 3.24
N PHE A 337 9.08 3.16 3.46
CA PHE A 337 9.06 2.54 4.80
C PHE A 337 9.82 1.22 4.88
N PHE A 338 10.32 0.67 3.75
CA PHE A 338 10.68 -0.74 3.65
C PHE A 338 12.08 -0.99 3.11
N THR A 339 12.69 -2.03 3.67
CA THR A 339 13.84 -2.73 3.11
C THR A 339 13.41 -4.16 2.81
N TRP A 340 13.74 -4.67 1.63
CA TRP A 340 13.47 -6.02 1.20
C TRP A 340 14.74 -6.85 1.34
N VAL A 341 14.66 -7.94 2.11
CA VAL A 341 15.81 -8.80 2.40
C VAL A 341 15.62 -10.12 1.68
N THR A 342 16.68 -10.61 1.03
CA THR A 342 16.80 -11.97 0.52
C THR A 342 17.79 -12.71 1.42
N ALA A 343 17.31 -13.71 2.13
CA ALA A 343 18.11 -14.54 3.01
C ALA A 343 19.08 -15.43 2.20
N PRO A 344 20.13 -15.98 2.82
CA PRO A 344 21.00 -16.94 2.19
C PRO A 344 20.26 -18.16 1.65
N ASP A 345 20.87 -18.88 0.73
CA ASP A 345 20.33 -20.13 0.19
C ASP A 345 20.06 -21.15 1.31
N GLY A 346 18.96 -21.88 1.19
CA GLY A 346 18.51 -22.85 2.20
C GLY A 346 17.61 -22.27 3.29
N ILE A 347 17.45 -20.95 3.39
CA ILE A 347 16.58 -20.29 4.36
C ILE A 347 15.16 -20.14 3.80
N ASP A 348 14.17 -20.72 4.52
CA ASP A 348 12.74 -20.46 4.32
C ASP A 348 12.26 -19.42 5.35
N ALA A 349 12.03 -18.18 4.90
CA ALA A 349 11.61 -17.08 5.77
C ALA A 349 10.20 -17.28 6.39
N VAL A 350 9.34 -18.10 5.77
CA VAL A 350 8.04 -18.45 6.34
C VAL A 350 8.23 -19.41 7.50
N ALA A 351 9.00 -20.48 7.29
CA ALA A 351 9.29 -21.50 8.31
C ALA A 351 10.05 -20.94 9.52
N LEU A 352 10.89 -19.91 9.33
CA LEU A 352 11.66 -19.28 10.41
C LEU A 352 10.87 -18.22 11.22
N SER A 353 9.70 -17.78 10.77
CA SER A 353 8.92 -16.76 11.48
C SER A 353 8.61 -17.10 12.95
N PRO A 354 8.26 -18.35 13.34
CA PRO A 354 8.09 -18.73 14.74
C PRO A 354 9.39 -18.63 15.57
N ALA A 355 10.52 -19.01 15.00
CA ALA A 355 11.82 -18.90 15.66
C ALA A 355 12.23 -17.45 15.90
N ALA A 356 11.96 -16.55 14.95
CA ALA A 356 12.13 -15.12 15.12
C ALA A 356 11.24 -14.57 16.25
N GLY A 357 9.97 -14.97 16.29
CA GLY A 357 9.04 -14.62 17.36
C GLY A 357 9.53 -15.08 18.75
N ALA A 358 10.09 -16.29 18.86
CA ALA A 358 10.69 -16.79 20.10
C ALA A 358 11.89 -15.94 20.55
N ARG A 359 12.64 -15.33 19.62
CA ARG A 359 13.70 -14.36 19.89
C ARG A 359 13.23 -12.92 19.99
N LYS A 360 11.90 -12.69 20.07
CA LYS A 360 11.31 -11.37 20.23
C LYS A 360 11.63 -10.37 19.10
N VAL A 361 11.73 -10.89 17.88
CA VAL A 361 11.81 -10.07 16.65
C VAL A 361 10.76 -10.57 15.64
N ALA A 362 10.14 -9.66 14.90
CA ALA A 362 9.11 -10.00 13.91
C ALA A 362 9.32 -9.25 12.59
N TYR A 363 9.06 -9.95 11.49
CA TYR A 363 9.10 -9.44 10.11
C TYR A 363 7.90 -9.97 9.32
N VAL A 364 7.73 -9.51 8.07
CA VAL A 364 6.74 -10.10 7.16
C VAL A 364 7.46 -11.00 6.15
N PRO A 365 7.16 -12.32 6.12
CA PRO A 365 7.69 -13.22 5.09
C PRO A 365 7.32 -12.77 3.69
N GLY A 366 8.15 -13.12 2.69
CA GLY A 366 8.00 -12.64 1.33
C GLY A 366 6.83 -13.26 0.55
N ARG A 367 6.45 -14.49 0.85
CA ARG A 367 5.46 -15.25 0.07
C ARG A 367 4.13 -14.52 -0.19
N PRO A 368 3.49 -13.83 0.77
CA PRO A 368 2.24 -13.10 0.56
C PRO A 368 2.31 -11.97 -0.47
N PHE A 369 3.49 -11.46 -0.77
CA PHE A 369 3.69 -10.39 -1.75
C PHE A 369 3.80 -10.88 -3.20
N TYR A 370 3.68 -12.19 -3.44
CA TYR A 370 3.72 -12.76 -4.78
C TYR A 370 2.32 -13.20 -5.24
N PRO A 371 1.93 -12.90 -6.48
CA PRO A 371 0.64 -13.34 -7.01
C PRO A 371 0.56 -14.84 -7.23
N GLY A 372 1.71 -15.50 -7.38
CA GLY A 372 1.89 -16.94 -7.53
C GLY A 372 3.02 -17.46 -6.64
N ASP A 373 3.82 -18.36 -7.18
CA ASP A 373 5.00 -18.89 -6.47
C ASP A 373 6.10 -17.84 -6.36
N GLY A 374 6.84 -17.85 -5.24
CA GLY A 374 7.92 -16.93 -4.95
C GLY A 374 8.00 -16.52 -3.49
N GLY A 375 9.00 -15.75 -3.13
CA GLY A 375 9.14 -15.11 -1.82
C GLY A 375 9.52 -16.02 -0.66
N VAL A 376 9.96 -17.26 -0.91
CA VAL A 376 10.28 -18.26 0.14
C VAL A 376 11.44 -17.80 1.01
N SER A 377 12.53 -17.37 0.38
CA SER A 377 13.75 -16.86 1.06
C SER A 377 13.76 -15.35 1.30
N GLN A 378 12.62 -14.69 1.10
CA GLN A 378 12.54 -13.24 1.15
C GLN A 378 11.68 -12.77 2.31
N LEU A 379 11.95 -11.55 2.78
CA LEU A 379 11.19 -10.93 3.86
C LEU A 379 11.21 -9.40 3.74
N ARG A 380 10.15 -8.77 4.23
CA ARG A 380 10.05 -7.31 4.32
C ARG A 380 10.34 -6.84 5.74
N LEU A 381 11.23 -5.87 5.87
CA LEU A 381 11.48 -5.13 7.10
C LEU A 381 10.95 -3.70 6.93
N ALA A 382 10.11 -3.26 7.87
CA ALA A 382 9.62 -1.90 7.96
C ALA A 382 10.39 -1.15 9.05
N TYR A 383 11.04 -0.05 8.69
CA TYR A 383 11.77 0.80 9.63
C TYR A 383 10.95 2.00 10.12
N SER A 384 9.74 2.19 9.60
CA SER A 384 8.98 3.42 9.81
C SER A 384 8.49 3.65 11.25
N ARG A 385 8.29 2.58 12.05
CA ARG A 385 7.71 2.67 13.39
C ARG A 385 8.61 2.14 14.51
N VAL A 386 9.75 1.59 14.19
CA VAL A 386 10.70 1.07 15.19
C VAL A 386 11.49 2.23 15.76
N GLU A 387 11.67 2.25 17.09
CA GLU A 387 12.53 3.22 17.75
C GLU A 387 13.99 3.03 17.30
N ASP A 388 14.72 4.12 17.17
CA ASP A 388 16.06 4.14 16.58
C ASP A 388 17.04 3.20 17.29
N ASP A 389 16.98 3.14 18.63
CA ASP A 389 17.81 2.30 19.50
C ASP A 389 17.48 0.79 19.42
N LEU A 390 16.28 0.45 18.96
CA LEU A 390 15.85 -0.94 18.81
C LEU A 390 16.15 -1.54 17.43
N ILE A 391 16.54 -0.73 16.43
CA ILE A 391 16.82 -1.22 15.07
C ILE A 391 18.02 -2.17 15.07
N ASP A 392 19.09 -1.80 15.75
CA ASP A 392 20.32 -2.60 15.84
C ASP A 392 20.06 -3.94 16.54
N GLU A 393 19.46 -3.91 17.73
CA GLU A 393 19.11 -5.11 18.49
C GLU A 393 18.17 -6.03 17.69
N GLY A 394 17.17 -5.47 17.00
CA GLY A 394 16.25 -6.25 16.17
C GLY A 394 16.96 -6.94 15.01
N ALA A 395 17.88 -6.26 14.34
CA ALA A 395 18.70 -6.85 13.28
C ALA A 395 19.64 -7.93 13.82
N GLN A 396 20.27 -7.72 14.97
CA GLN A 396 21.11 -8.73 15.64
C GLN A 396 20.31 -10.01 15.94
N ARG A 397 19.12 -9.88 16.56
CA ARG A 397 18.25 -11.03 16.84
C ARG A 397 17.85 -11.80 15.59
N LEU A 398 17.56 -11.08 14.49
CA LEU A 398 17.23 -11.69 13.21
C LEU A 398 18.45 -12.41 12.59
N GLY A 399 19.63 -11.81 12.66
CA GLY A 399 20.89 -12.43 12.22
C GLY A 399 21.20 -13.72 12.98
N ASP A 400 20.95 -13.76 14.30
CA ASP A 400 21.09 -14.97 15.12
C ASP A 400 20.13 -16.08 14.70
N VAL A 401 18.87 -15.73 14.34
CA VAL A 401 17.91 -16.70 13.79
C VAL A 401 18.43 -17.33 12.52
N PHE A 402 18.97 -16.51 11.60
CA PHE A 402 19.51 -17.00 10.33
C PHE A 402 20.74 -17.88 10.53
N ARG A 403 21.70 -17.46 11.38
CA ARG A 403 22.89 -18.27 11.70
C ARG A 403 22.51 -19.64 12.27
N THR A 404 21.61 -19.65 13.26
CA THR A 404 21.13 -20.91 13.87
C THR A 404 20.49 -21.85 12.83
N ALA A 405 19.75 -21.31 11.87
CA ALA A 405 19.12 -22.10 10.82
C ALA A 405 20.14 -22.69 9.84
N LEU A 406 21.18 -21.91 9.48
CA LEU A 406 22.28 -22.37 8.60
C LEU A 406 23.15 -23.45 9.24
N GLU A 407 23.36 -23.39 10.56
CA GLU A 407 24.12 -24.40 11.31
C GLU A 407 23.37 -25.72 11.48
N GLY A 408 22.01 -25.68 11.40
CA GLY A 408 21.16 -26.85 11.54
C GLY A 408 20.71 -27.49 10.22
N SER A 409 21.10 -26.93 9.08
CA SER A 409 20.83 -27.43 7.71
C SER A 409 22.01 -28.27 7.20
#